data_8814e8b2a77bdfe2af016e5a39104b6d
#
_entry.id   8814e8b2a77bdfe2af016e5a39104b6d
#
_cell.length_a   1.000
_cell.length_b   1.000
_cell.length_c   1.000
_cell.angle_alpha   90.00
_cell.angle_beta   90.00
_cell.angle_gamma   90.00
#
_symmetry.space_group_name_H-M   'P 1'
#
loop_
_entity.id
_entity.type
_entity.pdbx_description
1 polymer ?
#
loop_
_entity_poly.entity_id
_entity_poly.type
_entity_poly.pdbx_seq_one_letter_code
_entity_poly.pdbx_strand_id
1 'polypeptide(L)'
;MSTPSPANTAATATSAAAETVKPSNFLRQIIEHDLDKGTYATRRWAGTPGDAAHHAQGEPDPAKIRTRFPPEPNGYLHVGHAKSICINFGLARDYGGVCHLRFDDTNPEKEDTEYVNSIIDAVKWLGFDWTQIGQAPGSAAPYQASDYFDFMYRAAEYLIEAGHAYVDEQTAEQMRVNRGDFSKPGVDSPFRSRTPAENLRIFREMKDGQHEDGSMVLRAKIDMASPNINMRDPAIYRIRRATHHNTGDTWCIYPMYTYAHPIEDALE
;
A
#
# COMPACT_ATOMS: atom_id res chain seq x y z
N MET A 1 9.61 87.64 -17.25
CA MET A 1 10.71 86.76 -16.88
C MET A 1 10.06 85.52 -16.21
N SER A 2 9.83 84.45 -16.95
CA SER A 2 9.18 83.25 -16.48
C SER A 2 10.25 82.22 -16.16
N THR A 3 10.23 81.69 -14.95
CA THR A 3 11.05 80.58 -14.52
C THR A 3 10.37 79.27 -14.79
N PRO A 4 11.04 78.23 -15.28
CA PRO A 4 10.44 76.92 -15.51
C PRO A 4 10.45 76.09 -14.25
N SER A 5 9.34 75.34 -14.06
CA SER A 5 9.09 74.35 -13.01
C SER A 5 9.86 73.06 -13.31
N PRO A 6 10.40 72.32 -12.33
CA PRO A 6 11.08 71.06 -12.59
C PRO A 6 10.11 69.88 -12.72
N ALA A 7 10.38 69.06 -13.71
CA ALA A 7 9.67 67.83 -13.99
C ALA A 7 9.86 66.79 -12.89
N ASN A 8 8.74 66.23 -12.44
CA ASN A 8 8.69 65.15 -11.45
C ASN A 8 8.85 63.83 -12.19
N THR A 9 10.01 63.19 -12.05
CA THR A 9 10.29 61.83 -12.54
C THR A 9 9.75 60.82 -11.51
N ALA A 10 8.59 60.25 -11.77
CA ALA A 10 8.06 59.14 -11.00
C ALA A 10 8.91 57.90 -11.25
N ALA A 11 9.68 57.46 -10.27
CA ALA A 11 10.36 56.18 -10.28
C ALA A 11 9.34 55.07 -10.08
N THR A 12 9.13 54.24 -11.09
CA THR A 12 8.35 53.02 -11.02
C THR A 12 9.08 52.01 -10.18
N ALA A 13 8.67 51.86 -8.94
CA ALA A 13 9.18 50.78 -8.06
C ALA A 13 8.51 49.47 -8.51
N THR A 14 9.27 48.62 -9.18
CA THR A 14 8.91 47.25 -9.45
C THR A 14 8.92 46.48 -8.13
N SER A 15 7.74 46.22 -7.55
CA SER A 15 7.59 45.35 -6.41
C SER A 15 7.93 43.94 -6.83
N ALA A 16 9.11 43.46 -6.49
CA ALA A 16 9.43 42.04 -6.51
C ALA A 16 8.53 41.34 -5.48
N ALA A 17 7.56 40.57 -5.97
CA ALA A 17 6.76 39.71 -5.11
C ALA A 17 7.73 38.78 -4.36
N ALA A 18 7.78 38.90 -3.03
CA ALA A 18 8.52 37.99 -2.21
C ALA A 18 7.98 36.56 -2.46
N GLU A 19 8.82 35.71 -3.03
CA GLU A 19 8.53 34.27 -3.12
C GLU A 19 8.28 33.78 -1.69
N THR A 20 7.03 33.44 -1.41
CA THR A 20 6.67 32.80 -0.17
C THR A 20 7.30 31.42 -0.17
N VAL A 21 8.39 31.24 0.57
CA VAL A 21 9.04 29.95 0.77
C VAL A 21 8.00 28.98 1.34
N LYS A 22 7.53 28.06 0.51
CA LYS A 22 6.58 27.03 0.96
C LYS A 22 7.26 26.16 2.02
N PRO A 23 6.60 25.87 3.15
CA PRO A 23 7.16 24.97 4.14
C PRO A 23 7.53 23.63 3.49
N SER A 24 8.79 23.23 3.59
CA SER A 24 9.29 21.97 3.04
C SER A 24 9.54 20.96 4.16
N ASN A 25 9.52 19.67 3.81
CA ASN A 25 9.87 18.56 4.66
C ASN A 25 10.61 17.50 3.81
N PHE A 26 11.13 16.44 4.46
CA PHE A 26 11.92 15.43 3.75
C PHE A 26 11.13 14.72 2.63
N LEU A 27 9.82 14.51 2.77
CA LEU A 27 8.99 13.90 1.71
C LEU A 27 8.91 14.81 0.49
N ARG A 28 8.70 16.12 0.70
CA ARG A 28 8.67 17.10 -0.40
C ARG A 28 10.04 17.18 -1.09
N GLN A 29 11.12 17.16 -0.33
CA GLN A 29 12.49 17.18 -0.88
C GLN A 29 12.76 15.95 -1.77
N ILE A 30 12.32 14.76 -1.34
CA ILE A 30 12.43 13.52 -2.16
C ILE A 30 11.62 13.67 -3.44
N ILE A 31 10.36 14.08 -3.35
CA ILE A 31 9.46 14.25 -4.51
C ILE A 31 10.06 15.27 -5.49
N GLU A 32 10.46 16.44 -5.02
CA GLU A 32 11.03 17.50 -5.84
C GLU A 32 12.31 17.03 -6.55
N HIS A 33 13.18 16.35 -5.83
CA HIS A 33 14.39 15.77 -6.41
C HIS A 33 14.10 14.70 -7.48
N ASP A 34 13.12 13.82 -7.26
CA ASP A 34 12.72 12.80 -8.22
C ASP A 34 12.06 13.42 -9.46
N LEU A 35 11.26 14.46 -9.28
CA LEU A 35 10.66 15.20 -10.38
C LEU A 35 11.72 15.92 -11.22
N ASP A 36 12.67 16.58 -10.58
CA ASP A 36 13.79 17.27 -11.27
C ASP A 36 14.66 16.30 -12.06
N LYS A 37 14.90 15.11 -11.53
CA LYS A 37 15.62 14.04 -12.24
C LYS A 37 14.83 13.36 -13.33
N GLY A 38 13.52 13.56 -13.39
CA GLY A 38 12.65 12.84 -14.31
C GLY A 38 12.52 11.34 -13.98
N THR A 39 12.65 10.95 -12.70
CA THR A 39 12.61 9.56 -12.25
C THR A 39 11.38 8.81 -12.79
N TYR A 40 10.24 9.49 -12.91
CA TYR A 40 8.97 8.92 -13.37
C TYR A 40 8.61 9.30 -14.81
N ALA A 41 9.53 9.87 -15.59
CA ALA A 41 9.22 10.40 -16.93
C ALA A 41 8.74 9.32 -17.91
N THR A 42 9.20 8.09 -17.75
CA THR A 42 8.85 6.95 -18.61
C THR A 42 7.74 6.05 -18.04
N ARG A 43 7.22 6.38 -16.85
CA ARG A 43 6.16 5.58 -16.23
C ARG A 43 4.90 5.61 -17.09
N ARG A 44 4.27 4.44 -17.22
CA ARG A 44 3.01 4.25 -17.94
C ARG A 44 1.92 3.78 -16.99
N TRP A 45 0.68 4.09 -17.34
CA TRP A 45 -0.50 3.70 -16.57
C TRP A 45 -1.60 3.23 -17.51
N ALA A 46 -2.10 2.01 -17.30
CA ALA A 46 -3.12 1.41 -18.17
C ALA A 46 -4.57 1.74 -17.74
N GLY A 47 -4.75 2.68 -16.81
CA GLY A 47 -6.08 3.11 -16.35
C GLY A 47 -6.66 2.29 -15.19
N THR A 48 -6.14 1.10 -14.95
CA THR A 48 -6.53 0.20 -13.86
C THR A 48 -5.30 -0.43 -13.22
N PRO A 49 -5.37 -0.87 -11.95
CA PRO A 49 -4.29 -1.61 -11.32
C PRO A 49 -3.89 -2.87 -12.09
N GLY A 50 -2.61 -3.21 -12.07
CA GLY A 50 -2.09 -4.38 -12.76
C GLY A 50 -0.58 -4.49 -12.63
N ASP A 51 -0.02 -5.54 -13.20
CA ASP A 51 1.43 -5.76 -13.20
C ASP A 51 2.17 -4.87 -14.21
N ALA A 52 3.50 -4.97 -14.24
CA ALA A 52 4.33 -4.19 -15.14
C ALA A 52 4.00 -4.43 -16.63
N ALA A 53 3.59 -5.63 -17.00
CA ALA A 53 3.20 -5.96 -18.38
C ALA A 53 1.87 -5.29 -18.76
N HIS A 54 0.94 -5.22 -17.83
CA HIS A 54 -0.31 -4.48 -17.97
C HIS A 54 -0.03 -2.98 -18.17
N HIS A 55 0.73 -2.37 -17.26
CA HIS A 55 1.04 -0.93 -17.35
C HIS A 55 1.87 -0.55 -18.58
N ALA A 56 2.73 -1.44 -19.07
CA ALA A 56 3.51 -1.21 -20.30
C ALA A 56 2.62 -0.96 -21.54
N GLN A 57 1.38 -1.45 -21.53
CA GLN A 57 0.41 -1.25 -22.60
C GLN A 57 -0.38 0.07 -22.47
N GLY A 58 -0.28 0.75 -21.33
CA GLY A 58 -0.97 2.01 -21.06
C GLY A 58 -0.33 3.21 -21.72
N GLU A 59 -0.93 4.38 -21.53
CA GLU A 59 -0.40 5.67 -21.95
C GLU A 59 0.66 6.18 -20.94
N PRO A 60 1.48 7.19 -21.32
CA PRO A 60 2.33 7.88 -20.35
C PRO A 60 1.53 8.34 -19.13
N ASP A 61 2.00 8.02 -17.95
CA ASP A 61 1.26 8.30 -16.70
C ASP A 61 1.13 9.81 -16.48
N PRO A 62 -0.08 10.36 -16.45
CA PRO A 62 -0.30 11.77 -16.19
C PRO A 62 -0.06 12.17 -14.73
N ALA A 63 -0.10 11.22 -13.80
CA ALA A 63 0.13 11.48 -12.39
C ALA A 63 1.63 11.71 -12.12
N LYS A 64 1.98 12.84 -11.51
CA LYS A 64 3.37 13.13 -11.14
C LYS A 64 3.85 12.20 -10.03
N ILE A 65 3.02 12.00 -9.03
CA ILE A 65 3.25 11.07 -7.93
C ILE A 65 2.00 10.26 -7.66
N ARG A 66 2.18 9.10 -7.02
CA ARG A 66 1.10 8.26 -6.49
C ARG A 66 1.31 8.04 -5.00
N THR A 67 0.26 8.29 -4.24
CA THR A 67 0.20 8.01 -2.81
C THR A 67 -1.04 7.19 -2.52
N ARG A 68 -1.19 6.68 -1.31
CA ARG A 68 -2.39 5.96 -0.91
C ARG A 68 -2.72 6.20 0.56
N PHE A 69 -3.99 6.08 0.90
CA PHE A 69 -4.51 5.98 2.25
C PHE A 69 -5.23 4.64 2.38
N PRO A 70 -4.63 3.62 3.07
CA PRO A 70 -5.13 2.26 3.12
C PRO A 70 -5.69 1.91 4.51
N PRO A 71 -6.85 2.44 4.92
CA PRO A 71 -7.42 2.11 6.21
C PRO A 71 -8.00 0.69 6.24
N GLU A 72 -7.86 -0.01 7.39
CA GLU A 72 -8.64 -1.20 7.70
C GLU A 72 -10.05 -0.75 8.14
N PRO A 73 -11.16 -1.26 7.52
CA PRO A 73 -12.51 -0.81 7.83
C PRO A 73 -13.08 -1.52 9.08
N ASN A 74 -12.36 -1.43 10.20
CA ASN A 74 -12.68 -2.09 11.47
C ASN A 74 -13.03 -1.12 12.61
N GLY A 75 -13.20 0.17 12.32
CA GLY A 75 -13.51 1.20 13.30
C GLY A 75 -13.53 2.60 12.72
N TYR A 76 -13.99 3.55 13.53
CA TYR A 76 -14.01 4.96 13.17
C TYR A 76 -12.60 5.57 13.14
N LEU A 77 -12.39 6.53 12.23
CA LEU A 77 -11.14 7.26 12.15
C LEU A 77 -10.95 8.19 13.37
N HIS A 78 -9.69 8.43 13.70
CA HIS A 78 -9.28 9.39 14.72
C HIS A 78 -8.30 10.43 14.14
N VAL A 79 -7.88 11.41 14.93
CA VAL A 79 -7.00 12.51 14.49
C VAL A 79 -5.69 12.04 13.85
N GLY A 80 -5.16 10.89 14.24
CA GLY A 80 -3.99 10.28 13.61
C GLY A 80 -4.24 9.92 12.15
N HIS A 81 -5.42 9.38 11.85
CA HIS A 81 -5.83 9.10 10.46
C HIS A 81 -6.05 10.40 9.67
N ALA A 82 -6.67 11.42 10.26
CA ALA A 82 -6.82 12.73 9.61
C ALA A 82 -5.46 13.31 9.19
N LYS A 83 -4.45 13.20 10.06
CA LYS A 83 -3.07 13.60 9.73
C LYS A 83 -2.50 12.81 8.55
N SER A 84 -2.70 11.50 8.50
CA SER A 84 -2.25 10.65 7.38
C SER A 84 -2.97 11.02 6.08
N ILE A 85 -4.28 11.24 6.12
CA ILE A 85 -5.09 11.70 4.98
C ILE A 85 -4.53 13.00 4.44
N CYS A 86 -4.36 14.03 5.31
CA CYS A 86 -3.83 15.33 4.90
C CYS A 86 -2.43 15.25 4.27
N ILE A 87 -1.56 14.36 4.74
CA ILE A 87 -0.23 14.17 4.15
C ILE A 87 -0.35 13.52 2.77
N ASN A 88 -1.01 12.38 2.66
CA ASN A 88 -1.05 11.60 1.42
C ASN A 88 -1.81 12.33 0.30
N PHE A 89 -3.04 12.76 0.57
CA PHE A 89 -3.85 13.51 -0.40
C PHE A 89 -3.27 14.90 -0.67
N GLY A 90 -2.73 15.56 0.35
CA GLY A 90 -2.09 16.87 0.20
C GLY A 90 -0.87 16.84 -0.71
N LEU A 91 0.01 15.84 -0.57
CA LEU A 91 1.15 15.66 -1.47
C LEU A 91 0.70 15.38 -2.91
N ALA A 92 -0.28 14.48 -3.09
CA ALA A 92 -0.84 14.21 -4.42
C ALA A 92 -1.37 15.49 -5.07
N ARG A 93 -2.20 16.26 -4.36
CA ARG A 93 -2.74 17.54 -4.84
C ARG A 93 -1.64 18.55 -5.18
N ASP A 94 -0.65 18.73 -4.31
CA ASP A 94 0.37 19.77 -4.43
C ASP A 94 1.34 19.50 -5.59
N TYR A 95 1.52 18.24 -5.99
CA TYR A 95 2.45 17.82 -7.04
C TYR A 95 1.76 17.26 -8.30
N GLY A 96 0.44 17.46 -8.47
CA GLY A 96 -0.29 16.97 -9.64
C GLY A 96 -0.27 15.46 -9.78
N GLY A 97 -0.41 14.78 -8.64
CA GLY A 97 -0.50 13.34 -8.53
C GLY A 97 -1.92 12.84 -8.22
N VAL A 98 -2.02 11.59 -7.84
CA VAL A 98 -3.24 10.94 -7.33
C VAL A 98 -2.97 10.30 -5.98
N CYS A 99 -4.00 10.25 -5.14
CA CYS A 99 -3.97 9.48 -3.90
C CYS A 99 -5.09 8.44 -3.96
N HIS A 100 -4.73 7.17 -3.89
CA HIS A 100 -5.70 6.09 -3.86
C HIS A 100 -6.29 5.92 -2.46
N LEU A 101 -7.61 5.79 -2.37
CA LEU A 101 -8.26 5.24 -1.18
C LEU A 101 -8.39 3.74 -1.41
N ARG A 102 -7.76 2.94 -0.54
CA ARG A 102 -7.79 1.49 -0.60
C ARG A 102 -8.15 0.93 0.76
N PHE A 103 -9.19 0.12 0.84
CA PHE A 103 -9.53 -0.58 2.06
C PHE A 103 -8.65 -1.82 2.22
N ASP A 104 -7.98 -1.93 3.38
CA ASP A 104 -7.28 -3.15 3.77
C ASP A 104 -8.30 -4.14 4.35
N ASP A 105 -8.97 -4.86 3.46
CA ASP A 105 -9.97 -5.86 3.77
C ASP A 105 -9.40 -7.29 3.75
N THR A 106 -8.15 -7.46 4.22
CA THR A 106 -7.49 -8.77 4.33
C THR A 106 -8.00 -9.63 5.49
N ASN A 107 -8.80 -9.08 6.38
CA ASN A 107 -9.34 -9.77 7.55
C ASN A 107 -10.86 -9.93 7.51
N PRO A 108 -11.38 -11.11 7.13
CA PRO A 108 -12.81 -11.30 6.87
C PRO A 108 -13.73 -11.11 8.09
N GLU A 109 -13.20 -11.09 9.32
CA GLU A 109 -14.02 -11.07 10.53
C GLU A 109 -14.31 -9.69 11.11
N LYS A 110 -13.65 -8.65 10.63
CA LYS A 110 -13.65 -7.35 11.32
C LYS A 110 -14.25 -6.20 10.52
N GLU A 111 -14.74 -6.48 9.34
CA GLU A 111 -15.09 -5.43 8.39
C GLU A 111 -16.60 -5.18 8.38
N ASP A 112 -16.96 -3.90 8.55
CA ASP A 112 -18.36 -3.46 8.55
C ASP A 112 -18.54 -2.33 7.52
N THR A 113 -19.59 -2.45 6.73
CA THR A 113 -20.00 -1.43 5.75
C THR A 113 -20.21 -0.06 6.40
N GLU A 114 -20.60 0.00 7.67
CA GLU A 114 -20.71 1.25 8.41
C GLU A 114 -19.37 1.98 8.50
N TYR A 115 -18.29 1.25 8.80
CA TYR A 115 -16.94 1.84 8.88
C TYR A 115 -16.42 2.26 7.50
N VAL A 116 -16.69 1.48 6.46
CA VAL A 116 -16.36 1.85 5.07
C VAL A 116 -16.99 3.21 4.73
N ASN A 117 -18.29 3.37 4.96
CA ASN A 117 -19.00 4.61 4.68
C ASN A 117 -18.47 5.78 5.53
N SER A 118 -18.23 5.55 6.82
CA SER A 118 -17.69 6.56 7.72
C SER A 118 -16.30 7.05 7.29
N ILE A 119 -15.44 6.14 6.79
CA ILE A 119 -14.10 6.47 6.28
C ILE A 119 -14.22 7.33 5.02
N ILE A 120 -15.08 6.94 4.08
CA ILE A 120 -15.38 7.69 2.85
C ILE A 120 -15.83 9.12 3.19
N ASP A 121 -16.79 9.24 4.10
CA ASP A 121 -17.33 10.53 4.54
C ASP A 121 -16.26 11.39 5.23
N ALA A 122 -15.38 10.79 6.03
CA ALA A 122 -14.30 11.51 6.69
C ALA A 122 -13.26 12.06 5.69
N VAL A 123 -12.91 11.30 4.65
CA VAL A 123 -12.00 11.76 3.59
C VAL A 123 -12.62 12.94 2.82
N LYS A 124 -13.91 12.83 2.45
CA LYS A 124 -14.64 13.91 1.77
C LYS A 124 -14.81 15.14 2.66
N TRP A 125 -15.12 14.95 3.95
CA TRP A 125 -15.25 16.04 4.91
C TRP A 125 -13.95 16.84 5.07
N LEU A 126 -12.79 16.16 4.99
CA LEU A 126 -11.48 16.81 4.98
C LEU A 126 -11.17 17.53 3.65
N GLY A 127 -12.06 17.47 2.66
CA GLY A 127 -11.93 18.15 1.37
C GLY A 127 -11.06 17.41 0.35
N PHE A 128 -10.94 16.09 0.48
CA PHE A 128 -10.16 15.26 -0.44
C PHE A 128 -11.03 14.31 -1.27
N ASP A 129 -10.45 13.84 -2.36
CA ASP A 129 -11.04 12.89 -3.30
C ASP A 129 -9.94 11.98 -3.87
N TRP A 130 -10.29 10.73 -4.17
CA TRP A 130 -9.37 9.71 -4.73
C TRP A 130 -9.59 9.49 -6.23
N THR A 131 -10.33 10.37 -6.89
CA THR A 131 -10.59 10.33 -8.32
C THR A 131 -9.30 10.49 -9.10
N GLN A 132 -9.16 9.75 -10.18
CA GLN A 132 -8.00 9.80 -11.08
C GLN A 132 -7.99 11.09 -11.91
N ILE A 133 -6.80 11.49 -12.38
CA ILE A 133 -6.65 12.66 -13.24
C ILE A 133 -7.51 12.49 -14.51
N GLY A 134 -8.32 13.50 -14.79
CA GLY A 134 -9.22 13.52 -15.96
C GLY A 134 -10.59 12.88 -15.71
N GLN A 135 -10.86 12.33 -14.54
CA GLN A 135 -12.17 11.84 -14.15
C GLN A 135 -12.96 12.90 -13.35
N ALA A 136 -14.29 12.75 -13.32
CA ALA A 136 -15.11 13.60 -12.48
C ALA A 136 -14.91 13.28 -10.99
N PRO A 137 -14.84 14.27 -10.09
CA PRO A 137 -14.71 14.03 -8.65
C PRO A 137 -15.76 13.05 -8.11
N GLY A 138 -15.32 12.06 -7.32
CA GLY A 138 -16.18 11.04 -6.74
C GLY A 138 -16.67 9.96 -7.70
N SER A 139 -16.18 9.92 -8.95
CA SER A 139 -16.60 8.92 -9.94
C SER A 139 -15.93 7.56 -9.77
N ALA A 140 -14.78 7.47 -9.10
CA ALA A 140 -14.08 6.22 -8.85
C ALA A 140 -14.55 5.55 -7.56
N ALA A 141 -14.68 4.23 -7.57
CA ALA A 141 -14.79 3.46 -6.34
C ALA A 141 -13.43 3.38 -5.64
N PRO A 142 -13.38 3.30 -4.30
CA PRO A 142 -12.16 2.94 -3.60
C PRO A 142 -11.68 1.54 -4.02
N TYR A 143 -10.37 1.31 -3.99
CA TYR A 143 -9.81 -0.02 -4.15
C TYR A 143 -9.97 -0.85 -2.87
N GLN A 144 -9.90 -2.16 -3.02
CA GLN A 144 -9.96 -3.10 -1.90
C GLN A 144 -8.82 -4.11 -2.03
N ALA A 145 -8.21 -4.51 -0.92
CA ALA A 145 -7.17 -5.53 -0.93
C ALA A 145 -7.69 -6.85 -1.53
N SER A 146 -8.95 -7.17 -1.30
CA SER A 146 -9.62 -8.36 -1.84
C SER A 146 -9.76 -8.37 -3.36
N ASP A 147 -9.67 -7.21 -4.03
CA ASP A 147 -9.65 -7.14 -5.50
C ASP A 147 -8.40 -7.83 -6.09
N TYR A 148 -7.35 -7.99 -5.29
CA TYR A 148 -6.05 -8.55 -5.69
C TYR A 148 -5.78 -9.95 -5.16
N PHE A 149 -6.71 -10.62 -4.47
CA PHE A 149 -6.49 -11.92 -3.86
C PHE A 149 -6.03 -12.99 -4.85
N ASP A 150 -6.59 -13.02 -6.06
CA ASP A 150 -6.13 -13.93 -7.12
C ASP A 150 -4.68 -13.67 -7.54
N PHE A 151 -4.28 -12.40 -7.65
CA PHE A 151 -2.91 -12.03 -7.98
C PHE A 151 -1.96 -12.42 -6.84
N MET A 152 -2.32 -12.10 -5.61
CA MET A 152 -1.54 -12.43 -4.41
C MET A 152 -1.36 -13.93 -4.26
N TYR A 153 -2.39 -14.72 -4.55
CA TYR A 153 -2.32 -16.18 -4.50
C TYR A 153 -1.31 -16.73 -5.51
N ARG A 154 -1.37 -16.29 -6.76
CA ARG A 154 -0.40 -16.68 -7.80
C ARG A 154 1.01 -16.22 -7.49
N ALA A 155 1.17 -15.03 -6.92
CA ALA A 155 2.47 -14.53 -6.48
C ALA A 155 3.04 -15.39 -5.33
N ALA A 156 2.18 -15.87 -4.41
CA ALA A 156 2.59 -16.79 -3.36
C ALA A 156 3.03 -18.16 -3.92
N GLU A 157 2.29 -18.71 -4.90
CA GLU A 157 2.71 -19.93 -5.60
C GLU A 157 4.10 -19.76 -6.25
N TYR A 158 4.32 -18.62 -6.93
CA TYR A 158 5.63 -18.29 -7.50
C TYR A 158 6.74 -18.24 -6.43
N LEU A 159 6.49 -17.61 -5.28
CA LEU A 159 7.48 -17.56 -4.19
C LEU A 159 7.81 -18.97 -3.66
N ILE A 160 6.83 -19.85 -3.60
CA ILE A 160 7.04 -21.24 -3.20
C ILE A 160 7.89 -21.99 -4.25
N GLU A 161 7.54 -21.87 -5.52
CA GLU A 161 8.27 -22.52 -6.63
C GLU A 161 9.72 -22.05 -6.71
N ALA A 162 9.96 -20.76 -6.47
CA ALA A 162 11.29 -20.16 -6.41
C ALA A 162 12.08 -20.50 -5.13
N GLY A 163 11.45 -21.19 -4.18
CA GLY A 163 12.08 -21.54 -2.89
C GLY A 163 12.17 -20.41 -1.88
N HIS A 164 11.39 -19.34 -2.08
CA HIS A 164 11.33 -18.16 -1.22
C HIS A 164 10.17 -18.17 -0.20
N ALA A 165 9.37 -19.22 -0.18
CA ALA A 165 8.32 -19.42 0.81
C ALA A 165 8.17 -20.91 1.15
N TYR A 166 7.67 -21.19 2.34
CA TYR A 166 7.41 -22.56 2.81
C TYR A 166 6.21 -22.60 3.75
N VAL A 167 5.50 -23.73 3.77
CA VAL A 167 4.42 -23.98 4.72
C VAL A 167 5.00 -24.42 6.04
N ASP A 168 4.58 -23.78 7.13
CA ASP A 168 5.01 -24.05 8.49
C ASP A 168 3.82 -24.55 9.32
N GLU A 169 3.97 -25.73 9.89
CA GLU A 169 2.97 -26.40 10.75
C GLU A 169 3.24 -26.20 12.26
N GLN A 170 4.16 -25.29 12.60
CA GLN A 170 4.37 -24.91 13.99
C GLN A 170 3.15 -24.16 14.53
N THR A 171 2.85 -24.39 15.80
CA THR A 171 1.85 -23.59 16.51
C THR A 171 2.30 -22.12 16.62
N ALA A 172 1.36 -21.22 16.84
CA ALA A 172 1.66 -19.80 17.06
C ALA A 172 2.66 -19.59 18.22
N GLU A 173 2.56 -20.40 19.28
CA GLU A 173 3.49 -20.34 20.42
C GLU A 173 4.90 -20.81 20.02
N GLN A 174 5.01 -21.92 19.28
CA GLN A 174 6.31 -22.41 18.79
C GLN A 174 6.96 -21.38 17.85
N MET A 175 6.20 -20.79 16.93
CA MET A 175 6.70 -19.72 16.05
C MET A 175 7.16 -18.52 16.86
N ARG A 176 6.43 -18.11 17.90
CA ARG A 176 6.80 -17.00 18.78
C ARG A 176 8.12 -17.26 19.51
N VAL A 177 8.28 -18.44 20.06
CA VAL A 177 9.51 -18.86 20.77
C VAL A 177 10.68 -18.94 19.80
N ASN A 178 10.48 -19.59 18.63
CA ASN A 178 11.53 -19.79 17.64
C ASN A 178 11.93 -18.51 16.90
N ARG A 179 11.07 -17.49 16.87
CA ARG A 179 11.43 -16.18 16.30
C ARG A 179 12.51 -15.45 17.12
N GLY A 180 12.66 -15.80 18.41
CA GLY A 180 13.57 -15.12 19.30
C GLY A 180 13.14 -13.70 19.65
N ASP A 181 14.08 -12.89 20.11
CA ASP A 181 13.87 -11.51 20.55
C ASP A 181 15.00 -10.58 20.05
N PHE A 182 15.04 -9.33 20.51
CA PHE A 182 16.06 -8.35 20.12
C PHE A 182 17.49 -8.75 20.56
N SER A 183 17.62 -9.61 21.57
CA SER A 183 18.91 -10.08 22.12
C SER A 183 19.32 -11.45 21.61
N LYS A 184 18.36 -12.20 21.05
CA LYS A 184 18.58 -13.58 20.59
C LYS A 184 18.10 -13.75 19.16
N PRO A 185 18.92 -14.36 18.27
CA PRO A 185 18.46 -14.71 16.91
C PRO A 185 17.33 -15.73 16.99
N GLY A 186 16.57 -15.83 15.91
CA GLY A 186 15.59 -16.89 15.73
C GLY A 186 16.25 -18.23 15.42
N VAL A 187 15.43 -19.27 15.44
CA VAL A 187 15.80 -20.65 15.11
C VAL A 187 14.96 -21.08 13.91
N ASP A 188 15.59 -21.73 12.95
CA ASP A 188 14.92 -22.24 11.75
C ASP A 188 13.79 -23.21 12.13
N SER A 189 12.65 -23.08 11.43
CA SER A 189 11.57 -24.05 11.55
C SER A 189 12.02 -25.41 11.00
N PRO A 190 11.59 -26.53 11.60
CA PRO A 190 11.83 -27.86 11.05
C PRO A 190 11.23 -28.06 9.65
N PHE A 191 10.23 -27.26 9.28
CA PHE A 191 9.57 -27.31 7.97
C PHE A 191 10.26 -26.43 6.90
N ARG A 192 11.25 -25.63 7.30
CA ARG A 192 11.95 -24.68 6.41
C ARG A 192 12.74 -25.37 5.28
N SER A 193 13.11 -26.63 5.46
CA SER A 193 13.83 -27.43 4.46
C SER A 193 12.95 -28.23 3.52
N ARG A 194 11.61 -28.17 3.68
CA ARG A 194 10.66 -28.85 2.80
C ARG A 194 10.82 -28.40 1.36
N THR A 195 10.67 -29.32 0.41
CA THR A 195 10.85 -29.02 -1.00
C THR A 195 9.77 -28.07 -1.53
N PRO A 196 10.09 -27.26 -2.58
CA PRO A 196 9.09 -26.41 -3.23
C PRO A 196 7.84 -27.16 -3.69
N ALA A 197 8.01 -28.37 -4.26
CA ALA A 197 6.89 -29.18 -4.74
C ALA A 197 5.95 -29.61 -3.62
N GLU A 198 6.48 -30.01 -2.46
CA GLU A 198 5.68 -30.35 -1.29
C GLU A 198 4.99 -29.12 -0.71
N ASN A 199 5.68 -28.00 -0.57
CA ASN A 199 5.10 -26.75 -0.10
C ASN A 199 3.96 -26.28 -1.01
N LEU A 200 4.14 -26.36 -2.33
CA LEU A 200 3.10 -25.95 -3.29
C LEU A 200 1.86 -26.84 -3.19
N ARG A 201 2.05 -28.18 -3.08
CA ARG A 201 0.93 -29.10 -2.86
C ARG A 201 0.14 -28.74 -1.59
N ILE A 202 0.83 -28.58 -0.46
CA ILE A 202 0.19 -28.26 0.82
C ILE A 202 -0.49 -26.88 0.77
N PHE A 203 0.12 -25.88 0.14
CA PHE A 203 -0.48 -24.55 0.01
C PHE A 203 -1.78 -24.57 -0.79
N ARG A 204 -1.84 -25.40 -1.85
CA ARG A 204 -3.06 -25.64 -2.61
C ARG A 204 -4.13 -26.35 -1.79
N GLU A 205 -3.73 -27.35 -0.99
CA GLU A 205 -4.62 -28.04 -0.04
C GLU A 205 -5.18 -27.06 1.02
N MET A 206 -4.36 -26.09 1.49
CA MET A 206 -4.84 -25.02 2.37
C MET A 206 -5.95 -24.21 1.71
N LYS A 207 -5.76 -23.80 0.43
CA LYS A 207 -6.77 -23.04 -0.33
C LYS A 207 -8.03 -23.88 -0.57
N ASP A 208 -7.89 -25.18 -0.79
CA ASP A 208 -9.00 -26.10 -1.03
C ASP A 208 -9.75 -26.50 0.25
N GLY A 209 -9.37 -25.91 1.40
CA GLY A 209 -10.03 -26.12 2.68
C GLY A 209 -9.77 -27.50 3.32
N GLN A 210 -8.70 -28.19 2.92
CA GLN A 210 -8.38 -29.54 3.46
C GLN A 210 -7.71 -29.49 4.85
N HIS A 211 -7.33 -28.32 5.32
CA HIS A 211 -6.65 -28.11 6.61
C HIS A 211 -7.46 -27.18 7.52
N GLU A 212 -7.37 -27.39 8.83
CA GLU A 212 -8.11 -26.59 9.82
C GLU A 212 -7.50 -25.21 10.05
N ASP A 213 -8.31 -24.29 10.56
CA ASP A 213 -7.87 -22.95 10.96
C ASP A 213 -6.75 -23.04 11.98
N GLY A 214 -5.67 -22.27 11.75
CA GLY A 214 -4.53 -22.20 12.64
C GLY A 214 -3.61 -23.42 12.63
N SER A 215 -3.89 -24.47 11.82
CA SER A 215 -3.04 -25.66 11.72
C SER A 215 -1.69 -25.37 11.06
N MET A 216 -1.65 -24.42 10.14
CA MET A 216 -0.43 -24.03 9.44
C MET A 216 -0.54 -22.62 8.83
N VAL A 217 0.61 -22.08 8.45
CA VAL A 217 0.73 -20.79 7.74
C VAL A 217 1.74 -20.91 6.60
N LEU A 218 1.62 -20.07 5.57
CA LEU A 218 2.71 -19.85 4.63
C LEU A 218 3.65 -18.77 5.16
N ARG A 219 4.94 -19.04 5.18
CA ARG A 219 5.98 -18.09 5.62
C ARG A 219 6.92 -17.72 4.49
N ALA A 220 7.32 -16.47 4.43
CA ALA A 220 8.46 -16.07 3.61
C ALA A 220 9.75 -16.69 4.17
N LYS A 221 10.64 -17.14 3.28
CA LYS A 221 11.94 -17.73 3.62
C LYS A 221 13.04 -16.69 3.45
N ILE A 222 13.37 -15.97 4.53
CA ILE A 222 14.31 -14.84 4.50
C ILE A 222 15.54 -15.15 5.36
N ASP A 223 15.53 -14.78 6.63
CA ASP A 223 16.67 -14.97 7.55
C ASP A 223 16.21 -14.98 9.02
N MET A 224 16.23 -16.14 9.65
CA MET A 224 15.85 -16.28 11.06
C MET A 224 16.87 -15.65 12.02
N ALA A 225 18.08 -15.33 11.57
CA ALA A 225 19.10 -14.64 12.37
C ALA A 225 19.08 -13.11 12.18
N SER A 226 18.21 -12.57 11.33
CA SER A 226 18.15 -11.14 11.06
C SER A 226 18.02 -10.32 12.35
N PRO A 227 18.78 -9.21 12.51
CA PRO A 227 18.58 -8.27 13.61
C PRO A 227 17.20 -7.59 13.55
N ASN A 228 16.61 -7.46 12.35
CA ASN A 228 15.23 -7.02 12.17
C ASN A 228 14.28 -8.22 12.33
N ILE A 229 13.55 -8.26 13.44
CA ILE A 229 12.61 -9.35 13.76
C ILE A 229 11.56 -9.57 12.67
N ASN A 230 11.15 -8.49 11.96
CA ASN A 230 10.17 -8.57 10.88
C ASN A 230 10.68 -9.35 9.65
N MET A 231 12.01 -9.53 9.53
CA MET A 231 12.65 -10.31 8.47
C MET A 231 12.89 -11.77 8.85
N ARG A 232 12.48 -12.18 10.05
CA ARG A 232 12.63 -13.56 10.53
C ARG A 232 11.46 -14.42 10.09
N ASP A 233 11.47 -14.77 8.82
CA ASP A 233 10.47 -15.61 8.14
C ASP A 233 9.02 -15.27 8.56
N PRO A 234 8.51 -14.08 8.22
CA PRO A 234 7.16 -13.67 8.58
C PRO A 234 6.09 -14.54 7.91
N ALA A 235 4.97 -14.74 8.59
CA ALA A 235 3.80 -15.35 7.97
C ALA A 235 3.23 -14.41 6.88
N ILE A 236 2.92 -14.98 5.69
CA ILE A 236 2.37 -14.26 4.55
C ILE A 236 0.96 -14.73 4.18
N TYR A 237 0.56 -15.95 4.55
CA TYR A 237 -0.82 -16.45 4.46
C TYR A 237 -1.21 -17.23 5.71
N ARG A 238 -2.49 -17.17 6.06
CA ARG A 238 -3.10 -17.96 7.15
C ARG A 238 -4.39 -18.63 6.66
N ILE A 239 -4.76 -19.74 7.28
CA ILE A 239 -6.07 -20.37 7.09
C ILE A 239 -7.08 -19.67 8.00
N ARG A 240 -8.21 -19.23 7.43
CA ARG A 240 -9.33 -18.68 8.17
C ARG A 240 -10.64 -18.93 7.43
N ARG A 241 -11.53 -19.71 8.02
CA ARG A 241 -12.88 -19.94 7.48
C ARG A 241 -13.83 -18.89 8.03
N ALA A 242 -14.08 -17.87 7.21
CA ALA A 242 -15.08 -16.84 7.49
C ALA A 242 -15.59 -16.29 6.17
N THR A 243 -16.87 -15.94 6.12
CA THR A 243 -17.46 -15.27 4.96
C THR A 243 -16.91 -13.86 4.85
N HIS A 244 -16.28 -13.54 3.72
CA HIS A 244 -15.71 -12.23 3.46
C HIS A 244 -16.77 -11.31 2.82
N HIS A 245 -16.87 -10.05 3.25
CA HIS A 245 -17.91 -9.12 2.80
C HIS A 245 -17.91 -8.87 1.28
N ASN A 246 -16.74 -8.93 0.62
CA ASN A 246 -16.60 -8.71 -0.82
C ASN A 246 -16.49 -10.00 -1.63
N THR A 247 -15.74 -11.01 -1.15
CA THR A 247 -15.48 -12.25 -1.90
C THR A 247 -16.32 -13.45 -1.44
N GLY A 248 -17.16 -13.28 -0.43
CA GLY A 248 -18.00 -14.36 0.13
C GLY A 248 -17.14 -15.51 0.66
N ASP A 249 -17.51 -16.74 0.29
CA ASP A 249 -16.86 -17.97 0.72
C ASP A 249 -15.83 -18.52 -0.30
N THR A 250 -15.37 -17.67 -1.24
CA THR A 250 -14.42 -18.07 -2.29
C THR A 250 -13.06 -18.45 -1.70
N TRP A 251 -12.67 -17.81 -0.59
CA TRP A 251 -11.40 -18.00 0.07
C TRP A 251 -11.55 -18.54 1.47
N CYS A 252 -10.64 -19.43 1.86
CA CYS A 252 -10.46 -19.88 3.24
C CYS A 252 -9.01 -19.70 3.71
N ILE A 253 -8.17 -19.09 2.87
CA ILE A 253 -6.84 -18.59 3.23
C ILE A 253 -6.77 -17.10 2.89
N TYR A 254 -6.12 -16.34 3.73
CA TYR A 254 -6.03 -14.88 3.59
C TYR A 254 -4.60 -14.41 3.71
N PRO A 255 -4.18 -13.44 2.86
CA PRO A 255 -2.86 -12.86 2.95
C PRO A 255 -2.72 -12.04 4.24
N MET A 256 -1.50 -11.98 4.76
CA MET A 256 -1.16 -11.06 5.84
C MET A 256 -0.84 -9.69 5.25
N TYR A 257 -1.19 -8.62 5.96
CA TYR A 257 -1.02 -7.25 5.48
C TYR A 257 0.43 -6.93 5.04
N THR A 258 1.42 -7.51 5.71
CA THR A 258 2.85 -7.35 5.35
C THR A 258 3.22 -7.93 3.99
N TYR A 259 2.41 -8.85 3.48
CA TYR A 259 2.51 -9.41 2.13
C TYR A 259 1.60 -8.69 1.14
N ALA A 260 0.38 -8.35 1.55
CA ALA A 260 -0.62 -7.72 0.70
C ALA A 260 -0.19 -6.30 0.27
N HIS A 261 0.13 -5.43 1.21
CA HIS A 261 0.44 -4.02 0.92
C HIS A 261 1.54 -3.78 -0.12
N PRO A 262 2.71 -4.45 -0.09
CA PRO A 262 3.71 -4.26 -1.13
C PRO A 262 3.25 -4.65 -2.54
N ILE A 263 2.39 -5.66 -2.65
CA ILE A 263 1.83 -6.11 -3.92
C ILE A 263 0.83 -5.08 -4.45
N GLU A 264 -0.11 -4.66 -3.60
CA GLU A 264 -1.10 -3.64 -3.93
C GLU A 264 -0.42 -2.33 -4.35
N ASP A 265 0.57 -1.87 -3.57
CA ASP A 265 1.34 -0.66 -3.88
C ASP A 265 2.11 -0.77 -5.22
N ALA A 266 2.45 -1.97 -5.65
CA ALA A 266 3.10 -2.21 -6.93
C ALA A 266 2.11 -2.30 -8.10
N LEU A 267 0.85 -2.66 -7.85
CA LEU A 267 -0.20 -2.79 -8.87
C LEU A 267 -0.91 -1.48 -9.16
N GLU A 268 -1.03 -0.59 -8.19
CA GLU A 268 -1.68 0.73 -8.23
C GLU A 268 -0.69 1.84 -8.60
#